data_8d866cc2598da2d0642e161ea10fc830
#
_entry.id   8d866cc2598da2d0642e161ea10fc830
#
_cell.length_a   1.000
_cell.length_b   1.000
_cell.length_c   1.000
_cell.angle_alpha   90.00
_cell.angle_beta   90.00
_cell.angle_gamma   90.00
#
_symmetry.space_group_name_H-M   'P 1'
#
loop_
_entity.id
_entity.type
_entity.pdbx_description
1 polymer ?
#
loop_
_entity_poly.entity_id
_entity_poly.type
_entity_poly.pdbx_seq_one_letter_code
_entity_poly.pdbx_strand_id
1 'polypeptide(L)'
;RAAAAAPQGRGAREAAQENTLPAFRLAREFGAEWVELDARRTADGVVVVHHDAQLADGRVLAELTVDELPEFIPSLAEALEECHGMGVNIEIKNLPSDPDYDADHLVSEAVAGLVQAYLGPERTIVSSFNIDTLDRLHAVDPTIPLAYLFAIGDPAMAIARACAHEMTAIHPYDPLVTASSVER
;
A
#
# COMPACT_ATOMS: atom_id res chain seq x y z
N ARG A 1 12.62 -12.45 -11.65
CA ARG A 1 11.44 -12.69 -12.52
C ARG A 1 10.36 -11.76 -12.06
N ALA A 2 10.06 -10.72 -12.86
CA ALA A 2 8.93 -9.84 -12.62
C ALA A 2 7.65 -10.68 -12.61
N ALA A 3 6.95 -10.71 -11.47
CA ALA A 3 5.58 -11.18 -11.43
C ALA A 3 4.75 -10.10 -12.14
N ALA A 4 4.27 -10.41 -13.35
CA ALA A 4 3.28 -9.59 -14.01
C ALA A 4 2.02 -9.64 -13.14
N ALA A 5 1.62 -8.51 -12.57
CA ALA A 5 0.29 -8.37 -11.99
C ALA A 5 -0.73 -8.74 -13.08
N ALA A 6 -1.47 -9.80 -12.85
CA ALA A 6 -2.51 -10.22 -13.79
C ALA A 6 -3.55 -9.09 -13.92
N PRO A 7 -4.13 -8.84 -15.11
CA PRO A 7 -5.07 -7.74 -15.37
C PRO A 7 -6.47 -8.02 -14.79
N GLN A 8 -6.56 -8.45 -13.55
CA GLN A 8 -7.81 -8.94 -12.95
C GLN A 8 -8.49 -7.98 -11.97
N GLY A 9 -7.88 -6.83 -11.68
CA GLY A 9 -8.47 -5.86 -10.76
C GLY A 9 -9.71 -5.12 -11.27
N ARG A 10 -9.96 -5.09 -12.57
CA ARG A 10 -11.11 -4.33 -13.12
C ARG A 10 -12.46 -4.98 -12.84
N GLY A 11 -12.56 -6.29 -12.88
CA GLY A 11 -13.83 -6.99 -12.65
C GLY A 11 -14.33 -6.91 -11.20
N ALA A 12 -13.41 -6.94 -10.22
CA ALA A 12 -13.77 -6.80 -8.81
C ALA A 12 -14.12 -5.35 -8.46
N ARG A 13 -13.44 -4.35 -9.05
CA ARG A 13 -13.74 -2.92 -8.87
C ARG A 13 -15.12 -2.50 -9.38
N GLU A 14 -15.67 -3.19 -10.39
CA GLU A 14 -17.03 -2.93 -10.89
C GLU A 14 -18.10 -3.54 -9.99
N ALA A 15 -17.79 -4.55 -9.18
CA ALA A 15 -18.73 -5.30 -8.38
C ALA A 15 -18.74 -4.93 -6.89
N ALA A 16 -17.68 -4.30 -6.38
CA ALA A 16 -17.56 -3.86 -4.99
C ALA A 16 -16.72 -2.58 -4.90
N GLN A 17 -17.02 -1.76 -3.88
CA GLN A 17 -16.22 -0.57 -3.58
C GLN A 17 -14.79 -0.99 -3.22
N GLU A 18 -13.79 -0.31 -3.78
CA GLU A 18 -12.37 -0.56 -3.47
C GLU A 18 -12.06 -0.36 -1.99
N ASN A 19 -10.98 -0.97 -1.52
CA ASN A 19 -10.53 -0.85 -0.13
C ASN A 19 -11.56 -1.32 0.93
N THR A 20 -12.41 -2.31 0.58
CA THR A 20 -13.41 -2.87 1.50
C THR A 20 -13.27 -4.39 1.62
N LEU A 21 -13.69 -4.96 2.76
CA LEU A 21 -13.67 -6.40 2.98
C LEU A 21 -14.44 -7.19 1.91
N PRO A 22 -15.63 -6.73 1.45
CA PRO A 22 -16.32 -7.38 0.32
C PRO A 22 -15.51 -7.41 -0.97
N ALA A 23 -14.72 -6.37 -1.27
CA ALA A 23 -13.88 -6.34 -2.47
C ALA A 23 -12.74 -7.37 -2.38
N PHE A 24 -12.08 -7.49 -1.23
CA PHE A 24 -11.02 -8.49 -1.00
C PHE A 24 -11.56 -9.93 -1.05
N ARG A 25 -12.74 -10.16 -0.46
CA ARG A 25 -13.43 -11.45 -0.56
C ARG A 25 -13.72 -11.83 -2.00
N LEU A 26 -14.26 -10.89 -2.77
CA LEU A 26 -14.58 -11.10 -4.18
C LEU A 26 -13.31 -11.35 -5.02
N ALA A 27 -12.22 -10.63 -4.75
CA ALA A 27 -10.93 -10.86 -5.41
C ALA A 27 -10.45 -12.31 -5.16
N ARG A 28 -10.54 -12.79 -3.93
CA ARG A 28 -10.19 -14.18 -3.58
C ARG A 28 -11.10 -15.19 -4.29
N GLU A 29 -12.41 -14.97 -4.34
CA GLU A 29 -13.36 -15.83 -5.04
C GLU A 29 -13.07 -15.91 -6.55
N PHE A 30 -12.57 -14.83 -7.14
CA PHE A 30 -12.14 -14.78 -8.54
C PHE A 30 -10.72 -15.35 -8.77
N GLY A 31 -10.07 -15.84 -7.72
CA GLY A 31 -8.76 -16.46 -7.81
C GLY A 31 -7.61 -15.48 -8.00
N ALA A 32 -7.74 -14.26 -7.50
CA ALA A 32 -6.63 -13.31 -7.48
C ALA A 32 -5.48 -13.88 -6.65
N GLU A 33 -4.26 -13.86 -7.21
CA GLU A 33 -3.06 -14.26 -6.49
C GLU A 33 -2.52 -13.14 -5.60
N TRP A 34 -2.73 -11.89 -6.02
CA TRP A 34 -2.30 -10.68 -5.32
C TRP A 34 -3.41 -9.63 -5.34
N VAL A 35 -3.48 -8.87 -4.27
CA VAL A 35 -4.30 -7.66 -4.14
C VAL A 35 -3.42 -6.48 -3.74
N GLU A 36 -3.92 -5.29 -4.00
CA GLU A 36 -3.32 -4.04 -3.55
C GLU A 36 -4.34 -3.33 -2.67
N LEU A 37 -3.86 -2.63 -1.64
CA LEU A 37 -4.66 -1.83 -0.73
C LEU A 37 -3.88 -0.61 -0.23
N ASP A 38 -4.62 0.43 0.16
CA ASP A 38 -4.10 1.71 0.61
C ASP A 38 -4.15 1.82 2.14
N ALA A 39 -3.01 2.01 2.79
CA ALA A 39 -2.89 2.09 4.24
C ALA A 39 -2.72 3.54 4.71
N ARG A 40 -3.56 3.97 5.66
CA ARG A 40 -3.49 5.25 6.38
C ARG A 40 -3.62 5.03 7.88
N ARG A 41 -3.28 6.03 8.68
CA ARG A 41 -3.28 5.93 10.13
C ARG A 41 -4.27 6.90 10.77
N THR A 42 -5.07 6.43 11.72
CA THR A 42 -6.01 7.22 12.52
C THR A 42 -5.33 7.95 13.69
N ALA A 43 -6.05 8.86 14.35
CA ALA A 43 -5.59 9.61 15.52
C ALA A 43 -5.16 8.71 16.68
N ASP A 44 -5.87 7.59 16.89
CA ASP A 44 -5.58 6.60 17.94
C ASP A 44 -4.56 5.54 17.51
N GLY A 45 -3.96 5.71 16.32
CA GLY A 45 -2.83 4.90 15.86
C GLY A 45 -3.21 3.61 15.14
N VAL A 46 -4.49 3.37 14.89
CA VAL A 46 -4.94 2.21 14.10
C VAL A 46 -4.63 2.44 12.62
N VAL A 47 -4.06 1.44 11.95
CA VAL A 47 -3.91 1.48 10.49
C VAL A 47 -5.19 0.99 9.85
N VAL A 48 -5.76 1.80 8.96
CA VAL A 48 -7.01 1.55 8.23
C VAL A 48 -6.79 1.52 6.73
N VAL A 49 -7.73 0.94 5.99
CA VAL A 49 -7.60 0.77 4.54
C VAL A 49 -8.52 1.76 3.82
N HIS A 50 -7.92 2.83 3.27
CA HIS A 50 -8.63 3.89 2.57
C HIS A 50 -7.69 4.68 1.66
N HIS A 51 -8.14 5.01 0.42
CA HIS A 51 -7.30 5.72 -0.54
C HIS A 51 -7.05 7.18 -0.15
N ASP A 52 -8.12 7.95 0.14
CA ASP A 52 -8.03 9.39 0.37
C ASP A 52 -7.67 9.72 1.82
N ALA A 53 -6.96 10.82 2.04
CA ALA A 53 -6.65 11.33 3.36
C ALA A 53 -7.87 11.85 4.12
N GLN A 54 -8.96 12.08 3.39
CA GLN A 54 -10.20 12.64 3.91
C GLN A 54 -11.40 11.76 3.53
N LEU A 55 -12.37 11.72 4.41
CA LEU A 55 -13.68 11.16 4.12
C LEU A 55 -14.46 12.06 3.14
N ALA A 56 -15.50 11.53 2.52
CA ALA A 56 -16.36 12.27 1.59
C ALA A 56 -17.01 13.53 2.22
N ASP A 57 -17.13 13.58 3.53
CA ASP A 57 -17.64 14.75 4.28
C ASP A 57 -16.54 15.77 4.66
N GLY A 58 -15.27 15.52 4.26
CA GLY A 58 -14.14 16.40 4.45
C GLY A 58 -13.36 16.21 5.76
N ARG A 59 -13.77 15.28 6.64
CA ARG A 59 -13.02 14.96 7.86
C ARG A 59 -11.72 14.25 7.52
N VAL A 60 -10.63 14.64 8.16
CA VAL A 60 -9.29 14.07 7.95
C VAL A 60 -9.14 12.79 8.78
N LEU A 61 -8.69 11.69 8.16
CA LEU A 61 -8.54 10.38 8.82
C LEU A 61 -7.63 10.43 10.06
N ALA A 62 -6.51 11.15 9.98
CA ALA A 62 -5.58 11.28 11.11
C ALA A 62 -6.14 12.08 12.30
N GLU A 63 -7.28 12.74 12.14
CA GLU A 63 -7.98 13.47 13.22
C GLU A 63 -9.10 12.65 13.87
N LEU A 64 -9.39 11.46 13.33
CA LEU A 64 -10.46 10.56 13.78
C LEU A 64 -9.89 9.32 14.46
N THR A 65 -10.60 8.83 15.47
CA THR A 65 -10.39 7.48 16.01
C THR A 65 -11.05 6.44 15.12
N VAL A 66 -10.63 5.18 15.20
CA VAL A 66 -11.23 4.10 14.41
C VAL A 66 -12.74 3.98 14.64
N ASP A 67 -13.23 4.23 15.86
CA ASP A 67 -14.65 4.16 16.20
C ASP A 67 -15.51 5.26 15.56
N GLU A 68 -14.87 6.34 15.07
CA GLU A 68 -15.54 7.46 14.38
C GLU A 68 -15.60 7.27 12.87
N LEU A 69 -14.97 6.23 12.34
CA LEU A 69 -14.96 5.92 10.92
C LEU A 69 -16.23 5.20 10.48
N PRO A 70 -16.63 5.36 9.19
CA PRO A 70 -17.67 4.53 8.60
C PRO A 70 -17.31 3.03 8.66
N GLU A 71 -18.29 2.18 8.96
CA GLU A 71 -18.14 0.72 9.10
C GLU A 71 -17.53 0.04 7.85
N PHE A 72 -17.63 0.65 6.67
CA PHE A 72 -17.08 0.07 5.45
C PHE A 72 -15.57 0.27 5.29
N ILE A 73 -14.94 1.11 6.14
CA ILE A 73 -13.49 1.31 6.17
C ILE A 73 -12.91 0.32 7.18
N PRO A 74 -12.28 -0.77 6.70
CA PRO A 74 -11.73 -1.77 7.60
C PRO A 74 -10.39 -1.30 8.18
N SER A 75 -10.03 -1.86 9.32
CA SER A 75 -8.64 -1.85 9.76
C SER A 75 -7.76 -2.70 8.81
N LEU A 76 -6.46 -2.38 8.77
CA LEU A 76 -5.51 -3.19 8.00
C LEU A 76 -5.49 -4.64 8.51
N ALA A 77 -5.62 -4.86 9.81
CA ALA A 77 -5.70 -6.21 10.39
C ALA A 77 -6.85 -7.02 9.79
N GLU A 78 -8.07 -6.47 9.77
CA GLU A 78 -9.24 -7.13 9.17
C GLU A 78 -9.06 -7.39 7.67
N ALA A 79 -8.48 -6.43 6.95
CA ALA A 79 -8.19 -6.59 5.52
C ALA A 79 -7.18 -7.72 5.27
N LEU A 80 -6.11 -7.81 6.08
CA LEU A 80 -5.11 -8.87 5.96
C LEU A 80 -5.68 -10.25 6.29
N GLU A 81 -6.58 -10.36 7.26
CA GLU A 81 -7.32 -11.59 7.55
C GLU A 81 -8.17 -12.02 6.34
N GLU A 82 -8.91 -11.08 5.72
CA GLU A 82 -9.73 -11.39 4.55
C GLU A 82 -8.88 -11.77 3.32
N CYS A 83 -7.65 -11.21 3.21
CA CYS A 83 -6.70 -11.52 2.14
C CYS A 83 -5.94 -12.85 2.36
N HIS A 84 -6.31 -13.65 3.37
CA HIS A 84 -5.62 -14.91 3.65
C HIS A 84 -5.48 -15.80 2.40
N GLY A 85 -4.26 -16.24 2.13
CA GLY A 85 -3.94 -17.07 0.96
C GLY A 85 -3.52 -16.28 -0.29
N MET A 86 -3.76 -14.97 -0.35
CA MET A 86 -3.27 -14.07 -1.39
C MET A 86 -1.97 -13.37 -0.95
N GLY A 87 -1.20 -12.85 -1.89
CA GLY A 87 -0.17 -11.86 -1.64
C GLY A 87 -0.80 -10.46 -1.55
N VAL A 88 -0.21 -9.57 -0.78
CA VAL A 88 -0.73 -8.21 -0.58
C VAL A 88 0.35 -7.17 -0.87
N ASN A 89 0.05 -6.23 -1.76
CA ASN A 89 0.79 -4.98 -1.88
C ASN A 89 0.12 -3.94 -0.98
N ILE A 90 0.80 -3.49 0.06
CA ILE A 90 0.31 -2.45 0.97
C ILE A 90 0.93 -1.13 0.55
N GLU A 91 0.15 -0.22 -0.04
CA GLU A 91 0.60 1.13 -0.32
C GLU A 91 0.43 2.01 0.93
N ILE A 92 1.54 2.47 1.51
CA ILE A 92 1.48 3.45 2.60
C ILE A 92 1.31 4.84 2.00
N LYS A 93 0.14 5.43 2.22
CA LYS A 93 -0.21 6.79 1.84
C LYS A 93 0.33 7.77 2.88
N ASN A 94 1.52 8.30 2.68
CA ASN A 94 2.17 9.24 3.60
C ASN A 94 2.95 10.31 2.83
N LEU A 95 2.26 11.07 1.98
CA LEU A 95 2.89 12.16 1.25
C LEU A 95 2.95 13.44 2.11
N PRO A 96 4.07 14.20 2.08
CA PRO A 96 4.16 15.48 2.79
C PRO A 96 3.11 16.52 2.39
N SER A 97 2.45 16.33 1.24
CA SER A 97 1.36 17.19 0.76
C SER A 97 0.00 16.81 1.30
N ASP A 98 -0.14 15.62 1.88
CA ASP A 98 -1.42 15.12 2.38
C ASP A 98 -1.76 15.73 3.75
N PRO A 99 -3.04 16.02 4.04
CA PRO A 99 -3.45 16.60 5.31
C PRO A 99 -3.25 15.66 6.50
N ASP A 100 -3.12 14.37 6.26
CA ASP A 100 -2.85 13.32 7.26
C ASP A 100 -1.38 12.88 7.29
N TYR A 101 -0.46 13.72 6.79
CA TYR A 101 0.97 13.40 6.76
C TYR A 101 1.53 13.08 8.15
N ASP A 102 2.04 11.87 8.31
CA ASP A 102 2.71 11.38 9.50
C ASP A 102 4.23 11.61 9.37
N ALA A 103 4.70 12.75 9.90
CA ALA A 103 6.11 13.17 9.79
C ALA A 103 7.08 12.26 10.58
N ASP A 104 6.58 11.56 11.59
CA ASP A 104 7.35 10.61 12.40
C ASP A 104 7.35 9.20 11.81
N HIS A 105 6.63 8.99 10.70
CA HIS A 105 6.48 7.70 10.00
C HIS A 105 6.03 6.54 10.92
N LEU A 106 5.21 6.80 11.92
CA LEU A 106 4.66 5.79 12.83
C LEU A 106 3.78 4.76 12.12
N VAL A 107 3.17 5.17 10.99
CA VAL A 107 2.45 4.26 10.10
C VAL A 107 3.34 3.11 9.61
N SER A 108 4.63 3.36 9.34
CA SER A 108 5.59 2.33 8.91
C SER A 108 5.81 1.27 9.98
N GLU A 109 5.96 1.69 11.23
CA GLU A 109 6.14 0.76 12.37
C GLU A 109 4.89 -0.11 12.57
N ALA A 110 3.71 0.53 12.50
CA ALA A 110 2.44 -0.18 12.66
C ALA A 110 2.21 -1.19 11.52
N VAL A 111 2.50 -0.81 10.27
CA VAL A 111 2.39 -1.71 9.10
C VAL A 111 3.37 -2.88 9.23
N ALA A 112 4.64 -2.65 9.61
CA ALA A 112 5.61 -3.72 9.80
C ALA A 112 5.13 -4.75 10.84
N GLY A 113 4.60 -4.28 11.97
CA GLY A 113 4.04 -5.14 13.01
C GLY A 113 2.86 -5.99 12.53
N LEU A 114 1.97 -5.40 11.71
CA LEU A 114 0.83 -6.12 11.13
C LEU A 114 1.27 -7.14 10.08
N VAL A 115 2.24 -6.81 9.22
CA VAL A 115 2.80 -7.78 8.27
C VAL A 115 3.38 -9.00 8.99
N GLN A 116 4.16 -8.78 10.05
CA GLN A 116 4.72 -9.87 10.85
C GLN A 116 3.65 -10.74 11.51
N ALA A 117 2.55 -10.13 11.95
CA ALA A 117 1.48 -10.85 12.66
C ALA A 117 0.57 -11.66 11.72
N TYR A 118 0.32 -11.19 10.49
CA TYR A 118 -0.75 -11.73 9.64
C TYR A 118 -0.28 -12.41 8.35
N LEU A 119 0.81 -11.97 7.71
CA LEU A 119 1.19 -12.45 6.38
C LEU A 119 2.60 -13.03 6.29
N GLY A 120 3.56 -12.39 6.92
CA GLY A 120 4.98 -12.63 6.67
C GLY A 120 5.49 -11.95 5.38
N PRO A 121 6.83 -11.78 5.29
CA PRO A 121 7.47 -11.01 4.22
C PRO A 121 7.35 -11.65 2.83
N GLU A 122 7.22 -12.98 2.74
CA GLU A 122 7.16 -13.72 1.48
C GLU A 122 5.87 -13.50 0.69
N ARG A 123 4.82 -13.00 1.34
CA ARG A 123 3.53 -12.69 0.75
C ARG A 123 3.18 -11.20 0.79
N THR A 124 4.16 -10.38 1.06
CA THR A 124 3.96 -8.93 1.21
C THR A 124 4.93 -8.16 0.34
N ILE A 125 4.44 -7.07 -0.22
CA ILE A 125 5.25 -5.96 -0.73
C ILE A 125 4.67 -4.72 -0.08
N VAL A 126 5.51 -3.84 0.47
CA VAL A 126 5.06 -2.52 0.91
C VAL A 126 5.54 -1.48 -0.06
N SER A 127 4.64 -0.65 -0.53
CA SER A 127 4.94 0.41 -1.50
C SER A 127 4.59 1.79 -0.96
N SER A 128 5.28 2.81 -1.44
CA SER A 128 4.97 4.22 -1.15
C SER A 128 5.60 5.14 -2.19
N PHE A 129 4.98 6.29 -2.42
CA PHE A 129 5.59 7.43 -3.12
C PHE A 129 6.59 8.20 -2.26
N ASN A 130 6.52 8.04 -0.93
CA ASN A 130 7.44 8.67 0.01
C ASN A 130 8.56 7.69 0.40
N ILE A 131 9.76 7.96 -0.11
CA ILE A 131 10.90 7.09 0.11
C ILE A 131 11.34 7.07 1.59
N ASP A 132 11.18 8.18 2.31
CA ASP A 132 11.55 8.26 3.74
C ASP A 132 10.64 7.34 4.58
N THR A 133 9.37 7.16 4.16
CA THR A 133 8.44 6.19 4.75
C THR A 133 8.92 4.75 4.55
N LEU A 134 9.44 4.43 3.36
CA LEU A 134 10.02 3.12 3.07
C LEU A 134 11.32 2.88 3.83
N ASP A 135 12.20 3.88 3.92
CA ASP A 135 13.45 3.81 4.70
C ASP A 135 13.15 3.54 6.18
N ARG A 136 12.11 4.20 6.72
CA ARG A 136 11.68 3.94 8.10
C ARG A 136 11.20 2.51 8.28
N LEU A 137 10.41 1.98 7.34
CA LEU A 137 9.95 0.59 7.39
C LEU A 137 11.12 -0.39 7.28
N HIS A 138 12.07 -0.13 6.36
CA HIS A 138 13.28 -0.93 6.21
C HIS A 138 14.11 -0.99 7.50
N ALA A 139 14.20 0.14 8.21
CA ALA A 139 14.91 0.20 9.49
C ALA A 139 14.20 -0.62 10.60
N VAL A 140 12.86 -0.78 10.52
CA VAL A 140 12.08 -1.59 11.47
C VAL A 140 12.17 -3.07 11.13
N ASP A 141 11.99 -3.43 9.87
CA ASP A 141 12.07 -4.81 9.39
C ASP A 141 12.66 -4.87 7.96
N PRO A 142 13.97 -5.15 7.83
CA PRO A 142 14.64 -5.22 6.54
C PRO A 142 14.25 -6.46 5.71
N THR A 143 13.46 -7.38 6.26
CA THR A 143 13.01 -8.58 5.53
C THR A 143 11.79 -8.34 4.67
N ILE A 144 11.03 -7.26 4.91
CA ILE A 144 9.84 -6.92 4.12
C ILE A 144 10.27 -6.32 2.78
N PRO A 145 9.85 -6.90 1.65
CA PRO A 145 10.12 -6.35 0.33
C PRO A 145 9.48 -4.97 0.14
N LEU A 146 10.27 -4.00 -0.34
CA LEU A 146 9.83 -2.61 -0.53
C LEU A 146 9.81 -2.22 -2.01
N ALA A 147 8.80 -1.45 -2.41
CA ALA A 147 8.67 -0.93 -3.75
C ALA A 147 8.50 0.59 -3.77
N TYR A 148 9.37 1.29 -4.48
CA TYR A 148 9.24 2.73 -4.67
C TYR A 148 8.24 3.04 -5.80
N LEU A 149 7.17 3.77 -5.44
CA LEU A 149 6.17 4.28 -6.39
C LEU A 149 6.63 5.59 -7.00
N PHE A 150 6.48 5.75 -8.31
CA PHE A 150 6.68 7.05 -8.95
C PHE A 150 5.72 7.25 -10.14
N ALA A 151 5.22 8.49 -10.25
CA ALA A 151 4.25 8.86 -11.27
C ALA A 151 4.75 9.95 -12.22
N ILE A 152 5.86 10.62 -11.91
CA ILE A 152 6.36 11.78 -12.64
C ILE A 152 7.90 11.73 -12.69
N GLY A 153 8.49 12.10 -13.83
CA GLY A 153 9.92 12.25 -13.98
C GLY A 153 10.58 11.18 -14.85
N ASP A 154 11.91 11.15 -14.81
CA ASP A 154 12.71 10.19 -15.57
C ASP A 154 12.77 8.83 -14.84
N PRO A 155 12.31 7.75 -15.45
CA PRO A 155 12.43 6.40 -14.88
C PRO A 155 13.86 6.02 -14.45
N ALA A 156 14.88 6.50 -15.17
CA ALA A 156 16.27 6.22 -14.79
C ALA A 156 16.64 6.83 -13.45
N MET A 157 16.15 8.03 -13.15
CA MET A 157 16.35 8.68 -11.86
C MET A 157 15.59 7.97 -10.73
N ALA A 158 14.37 7.51 -11.01
CA ALA A 158 13.59 6.73 -10.05
C ALA A 158 14.27 5.39 -9.73
N ILE A 159 14.79 4.68 -10.74
CA ILE A 159 15.57 3.45 -10.55
C ILE A 159 16.82 3.72 -9.72
N ALA A 160 17.61 4.74 -10.06
CA ALA A 160 18.81 5.10 -9.31
C ALA A 160 18.50 5.42 -7.85
N ARG A 161 17.39 6.13 -7.58
CA ARG A 161 16.92 6.44 -6.24
C ARG A 161 16.52 5.17 -5.48
N ALA A 162 15.72 4.32 -6.09
CA ALA A 162 15.31 3.05 -5.49
C ALA A 162 16.52 2.16 -5.13
N CYS A 163 17.51 2.06 -6.03
CA CYS A 163 18.76 1.33 -5.76
C CYS A 163 19.55 1.94 -4.61
N ALA A 164 19.63 3.27 -4.53
CA ALA A 164 20.37 3.96 -3.46
C ALA A 164 19.76 3.75 -2.06
N HIS A 165 18.46 3.45 -2.01
CA HIS A 165 17.69 3.18 -0.80
C HIS A 165 17.38 1.69 -0.59
N GLU A 166 18.05 0.79 -1.33
CA GLU A 166 17.93 -0.66 -1.21
C GLU A 166 16.52 -1.23 -1.41
N MET A 167 15.70 -0.51 -2.23
CA MET A 167 14.36 -0.97 -2.57
C MET A 167 14.40 -2.23 -3.44
N THR A 168 13.50 -3.17 -3.16
CA THR A 168 13.40 -4.45 -3.86
C THR A 168 12.82 -4.27 -5.27
N ALA A 169 11.93 -3.28 -5.45
CA ALA A 169 11.22 -3.03 -6.70
C ALA A 169 10.91 -1.55 -6.91
N ILE A 170 10.48 -1.22 -8.12
CA ILE A 170 9.86 0.05 -8.46
C ILE A 170 8.47 -0.21 -9.05
N HIS A 171 7.51 0.64 -8.71
CA HIS A 171 6.16 0.62 -9.28
C HIS A 171 5.91 1.93 -10.04
N PRO A 172 6.23 1.97 -11.35
CA PRO A 172 6.00 3.16 -12.16
C PRO A 172 4.52 3.30 -12.52
N TYR A 173 4.05 4.54 -12.66
CA TYR A 173 2.78 4.81 -13.32
C TYR A 173 2.81 4.26 -14.76
N ASP A 174 1.82 3.47 -15.15
CA ASP A 174 1.77 2.71 -16.40
C ASP A 174 2.24 3.49 -17.65
N PRO A 175 1.82 4.76 -17.90
CA PRO A 175 2.31 5.54 -19.02
C PRO A 175 3.83 5.80 -19.06
N LEU A 176 4.54 5.60 -17.95
CA LEU A 176 6.00 5.75 -17.87
C LEU A 176 6.73 4.43 -18.20
N VAL A 177 6.00 3.34 -18.35
CA VAL A 177 6.57 2.03 -18.71
C VAL A 177 6.80 1.96 -20.22
N THR A 178 8.05 1.97 -20.62
CA THR A 178 8.47 1.88 -22.03
C THR A 178 9.44 0.72 -22.19
N ALA A 179 9.65 0.23 -23.43
CA ALA A 179 10.65 -0.80 -23.69
C ALA A 179 12.03 -0.40 -23.16
N SER A 180 12.42 0.85 -23.31
CA SER A 180 13.71 1.35 -22.82
C SER A 180 13.80 1.47 -21.29
N SER A 181 12.68 1.59 -20.56
CA SER A 181 12.67 1.60 -19.09
C SER A 181 12.72 0.19 -18.49
N VAL A 182 12.26 -0.83 -19.25
CA VAL A 182 12.26 -2.23 -18.82
C VAL A 182 13.61 -2.91 -19.02
N GLU A 183 14.42 -2.45 -19.98
CA GLU A 183 15.74 -3.03 -20.30
C GLU A 183 16.89 -2.52 -19.41
N ARG A 184 16.61 -1.63 -18.45
CA ARG A 184 17.59 -1.04 -17.52
C ARG A 184 17.55 -1.69 -16.14
#